data_8c9ec9a142844d56c6ee21c181552fec
#
_entry.id   8c9ec9a142844d56c6ee21c181552fec
#
_cell.length_a   1.000
_cell.length_b   1.000
_cell.length_c   1.000
_cell.angle_alpha   90.00
_cell.angle_beta   90.00
_cell.angle_gamma   90.00
#
_symmetry.space_group_name_H-M   'P 1'
#
loop_
_entity.id
_entity.type
_entity.pdbx_description
1 polymer ?
#
loop_
_entity_poly.entity_id
_entity_poly.type
_entity_poly.pdbx_seq_one_letter_code
_entity_poly.pdbx_strand_id
1 'polypeptide(L)'
;HREDVTYVRNPEEARSILKEYAIRGIPSAVINEHLVGDLVKFYGVAGTDFFYWFYPSNMHHSKFGLEVINGTAKGIPFDEAQLRLLCHKAAEVLSIHIYGGDCIVSEDGVMRIIDFNDWPSFAPCREEAAPNIARRIWDLMREHI
;
A
#
# COMPACT_ATOMS: atom_id res chain seq x y z
N HIS A 1 -1.76 -12.39 11.13
CA HIS A 1 -2.86 -13.40 11.01
C HIS A 1 -4.15 -12.68 10.58
N ARG A 2 -5.03 -13.35 9.82
CA ARG A 2 -6.35 -12.81 9.41
C ARG A 2 -7.21 -12.37 10.60
N GLU A 3 -7.00 -12.99 11.74
CA GLU A 3 -7.71 -12.74 13.00
C GLU A 3 -7.25 -11.46 13.73
N ASP A 4 -6.20 -10.81 13.24
CA ASP A 4 -5.62 -9.63 13.88
C ASP A 4 -6.00 -8.32 13.18
N VAL A 5 -6.87 -8.38 12.17
CA VAL A 5 -7.45 -7.22 11.46
C VAL A 5 -8.96 -7.37 11.42
N THR A 6 -9.66 -6.39 12.00
CA THR A 6 -11.11 -6.43 12.12
C THR A 6 -11.70 -5.07 11.75
N TYR A 7 -12.69 -5.07 10.86
CA TYR A 7 -13.49 -3.90 10.57
C TYR A 7 -14.53 -3.71 11.68
N VAL A 8 -14.60 -2.50 12.22
CA VAL A 8 -15.56 -2.12 13.26
C VAL A 8 -16.39 -0.92 12.80
N ARG A 9 -17.70 -0.94 13.08
CA ARG A 9 -18.65 0.07 12.61
C ARG A 9 -18.91 1.17 13.60
N ASN A 10 -18.62 0.93 14.86
CA ASN A 10 -18.92 1.84 15.95
C ASN A 10 -17.98 1.62 17.14
N PRO A 11 -17.94 2.56 18.10
CA PRO A 11 -17.07 2.46 19.28
C PRO A 11 -17.35 1.25 20.18
N GLU A 12 -18.57 0.74 20.22
CA GLU A 12 -18.96 -0.40 21.04
C GLU A 12 -18.33 -1.69 20.49
N GLU A 13 -18.42 -1.91 19.17
CA GLU A 13 -17.71 -3.01 18.50
C GLU A 13 -16.22 -2.91 18.70
N ALA A 14 -15.63 -1.71 18.55
CA ALA A 14 -14.19 -1.49 18.75
C ALA A 14 -13.76 -1.90 20.18
N ARG A 15 -14.52 -1.49 21.21
CA ARG A 15 -14.22 -1.88 22.60
C ARG A 15 -14.31 -3.39 22.82
N SER A 16 -15.26 -4.08 22.17
CA SER A 16 -15.40 -5.52 22.25
C SER A 16 -14.19 -6.23 21.63
N ILE A 17 -13.78 -5.83 20.43
CA ILE A 17 -12.61 -6.39 19.75
C ILE A 17 -11.31 -6.12 20.51
N LEU A 18 -11.14 -4.92 21.06
CA LEU A 18 -9.95 -4.61 21.87
C LEU A 18 -9.87 -5.46 23.15
N LYS A 19 -11.01 -5.77 23.78
CA LYS A 19 -11.05 -6.72 24.91
C LYS A 19 -10.66 -8.14 24.49
N GLU A 20 -11.14 -8.59 23.33
CA GLU A 20 -10.75 -9.89 22.79
C GLU A 20 -9.26 -9.94 22.49
N TYR A 21 -8.68 -8.89 21.88
CA TYR A 21 -7.24 -8.78 21.64
C TYR A 21 -6.44 -8.85 22.95
N ALA A 22 -6.90 -8.14 23.97
CA ALA A 22 -6.25 -8.20 25.30
C ALA A 22 -6.28 -9.62 25.91
N ILE A 23 -7.38 -10.35 25.79
CA ILE A 23 -7.49 -11.76 26.26
C ILE A 23 -6.51 -12.65 25.47
N ARG A 24 -6.31 -12.40 24.18
CA ARG A 24 -5.33 -13.12 23.34
C ARG A 24 -3.89 -12.68 23.56
N GLY A 25 -3.63 -11.75 24.47
CA GLY A 25 -2.29 -11.26 24.78
C GLY A 25 -1.75 -10.23 23.79
N ILE A 26 -2.61 -9.60 22.98
CA ILE A 26 -2.23 -8.50 22.08
C ILE A 26 -2.29 -7.19 22.88
N PRO A 27 -1.15 -6.55 23.20
CA PRO A 27 -1.10 -5.43 24.14
C PRO A 27 -1.52 -4.09 23.53
N SER A 28 -1.53 -3.98 22.19
CA SER A 28 -1.85 -2.74 21.47
C SER A 28 -2.45 -3.03 20.11
N ALA A 29 -3.29 -2.11 19.63
CA ALA A 29 -3.86 -2.17 18.30
C ALA A 29 -3.81 -0.79 17.64
N VAL A 30 -3.65 -0.77 16.33
CA VAL A 30 -3.77 0.45 15.51
C VAL A 30 -5.22 0.56 15.04
N ILE A 31 -5.80 1.74 15.20
CA ILE A 31 -7.14 2.05 14.71
C ILE A 31 -7.00 3.05 13.57
N ASN A 32 -7.42 2.66 12.38
CA ASN A 32 -7.39 3.49 11.18
C ASN A 32 -8.80 3.87 10.75
N GLU A 33 -8.95 5.04 10.14
CA GLU A 33 -10.15 5.38 9.41
C GLU A 33 -10.34 4.42 8.24
N HIS A 34 -11.59 3.96 8.03
CA HIS A 34 -11.91 3.20 6.83
C HIS A 34 -12.23 4.17 5.69
N LEU A 35 -11.38 4.18 4.67
CA LEU A 35 -11.56 4.99 3.47
C LEU A 35 -12.36 4.21 2.43
N VAL A 36 -13.39 4.84 1.89
CA VAL A 36 -14.23 4.28 0.81
C VAL A 36 -13.69 4.75 -0.54
N GLY A 37 -13.48 3.82 -1.45
CA GLY A 37 -12.97 4.11 -2.79
C GLY A 37 -12.34 2.90 -3.47
N ASP A 38 -11.70 3.13 -4.60
CA ASP A 38 -10.96 2.09 -5.31
C ASP A 38 -9.59 1.86 -4.65
N LEU A 39 -9.30 0.61 -4.34
CA LEU A 39 -7.98 0.21 -3.87
C LEU A 39 -7.03 0.06 -5.07
N VAL A 40 -5.95 0.80 -5.05
CA VAL A 40 -4.87 0.76 -6.02
C VAL A 40 -3.59 0.29 -5.33
N LYS A 41 -2.95 -0.74 -5.86
CA LYS A 41 -1.60 -1.15 -5.44
C LYS A 41 -0.56 -0.49 -6.31
N PHE A 42 0.55 -0.08 -5.72
CA PHE A 42 1.65 0.54 -6.45
C PHE A 42 3.00 -0.01 -6.07
N TYR A 43 3.95 0.09 -7.00
CA TYR A 43 5.38 -0.21 -6.84
C TYR A 43 6.21 0.87 -7.49
N GLY A 44 7.35 1.19 -6.91
CA GLY A 44 8.27 2.15 -7.48
C GLY A 44 9.71 1.97 -7.00
N VAL A 45 10.62 2.62 -7.72
CA VAL A 45 12.04 2.67 -7.38
C VAL A 45 12.50 4.12 -7.42
N ALA A 46 12.86 4.68 -6.28
CA ALA A 46 13.28 6.07 -6.16
C ALA A 46 14.52 6.36 -7.01
N GLY A 47 14.56 7.53 -7.64
CA GLY A 47 15.64 7.94 -8.53
C GLY A 47 15.60 7.28 -9.92
N THR A 48 14.53 6.58 -10.26
CA THR A 48 14.28 6.01 -11.59
C THR A 48 12.90 6.42 -12.10
N ASP A 49 12.66 6.13 -13.40
CA ASP A 49 11.34 6.36 -13.99
C ASP A 49 10.36 5.21 -13.75
N PHE A 50 10.79 4.14 -13.09
CA PHE A 50 9.95 2.99 -12.84
C PHE A 50 8.85 3.31 -11.83
N PHE A 51 7.61 3.17 -12.25
CA PHE A 51 6.42 3.21 -11.43
C PHE A 51 5.35 2.31 -12.05
N TYR A 52 4.76 1.42 -11.25
CA TYR A 52 3.76 0.46 -11.68
C TYR A 52 2.59 0.48 -10.71
N TRP A 53 1.35 0.44 -11.23
CA TRP A 53 0.17 0.35 -10.39
C TRP A 53 -0.88 -0.59 -11.02
N PHE A 54 -1.78 -1.11 -10.20
CA PHE A 54 -2.86 -1.97 -10.66
C PHE A 54 -3.99 -2.06 -9.63
N TYR A 55 -5.16 -2.51 -10.09
CA TYR A 55 -6.27 -2.89 -9.22
C TYR A 55 -6.11 -4.34 -8.75
N PRO A 56 -5.98 -4.63 -7.44
CA PRO A 56 -5.75 -5.99 -6.95
C PRO A 56 -6.91 -6.95 -7.21
N SER A 57 -8.14 -6.45 -7.32
CA SER A 57 -9.33 -7.22 -7.66
C SER A 57 -9.27 -7.88 -9.05
N ASN A 58 -8.41 -7.37 -9.94
CA ASN A 58 -8.25 -7.90 -11.29
C ASN A 58 -7.18 -9.01 -11.36
N MET A 59 -6.46 -9.25 -10.27
CA MET A 59 -5.38 -10.24 -10.22
C MET A 59 -5.68 -11.25 -9.09
N HIS A 60 -5.66 -12.54 -9.39
CA HIS A 60 -5.92 -13.64 -8.45
C HIS A 60 -4.89 -13.78 -7.30
N HIS A 61 -4.14 -12.72 -6.98
CA HIS A 61 -3.05 -12.73 -5.99
C HIS A 61 -3.36 -12.00 -4.67
N SER A 62 -4.63 -11.83 -4.33
CA SER A 62 -5.01 -11.31 -3.00
C SER A 62 -4.60 -12.27 -1.89
N LYS A 63 -3.57 -11.92 -1.13
CA LYS A 63 -3.08 -12.75 0.00
C LYS A 63 -3.96 -12.66 1.25
N PHE A 64 -4.79 -11.63 1.42
CA PHE A 64 -5.43 -11.32 2.70
C PHE A 64 -6.96 -11.28 2.68
N GLY A 65 -7.62 -11.26 1.52
CA GLY A 65 -9.09 -11.31 1.42
C GLY A 65 -9.85 -10.12 2.02
N LEU A 66 -9.15 -9.11 2.58
CA LEU A 66 -9.73 -7.88 3.13
C LEU A 66 -10.08 -6.88 2.02
N GLU A 67 -9.59 -7.07 0.83
CA GLU A 67 -9.92 -6.30 -0.38
C GLU A 67 -11.41 -6.42 -0.73
N VAL A 68 -12.08 -7.46 -0.21
CA VAL A 68 -13.54 -7.67 -0.35
C VAL A 68 -14.35 -6.57 0.34
N ILE A 69 -13.79 -5.88 1.34
CA ILE A 69 -14.51 -4.83 2.09
C ILE A 69 -14.79 -3.61 1.20
N ASN A 70 -13.86 -3.24 0.33
CA ASN A 70 -14.04 -2.13 -0.63
C ASN A 70 -14.71 -2.58 -1.93
N GLY A 71 -14.86 -3.89 -2.14
CA GLY A 71 -15.47 -4.45 -3.35
C GLY A 71 -14.54 -4.42 -4.56
N THR A 72 -15.12 -4.67 -5.73
CA THR A 72 -14.40 -4.56 -7.01
C THR A 72 -14.19 -3.09 -7.35
N ALA A 73 -13.00 -2.75 -7.86
CA ALA A 73 -12.70 -1.40 -8.31
C ALA A 73 -13.73 -0.92 -9.36
N LYS A 74 -14.22 0.29 -9.17
CA LYS A 74 -15.20 0.94 -10.06
C LYS A 74 -14.53 1.65 -11.25
N GLY A 75 -13.21 1.80 -11.22
CA GLY A 75 -12.43 2.55 -12.19
C GLY A 75 -12.56 4.06 -12.00
N ILE A 76 -12.55 4.51 -10.73
CA ILE A 76 -12.61 5.94 -10.39
C ILE A 76 -11.43 6.65 -11.07
N PRO A 77 -11.67 7.68 -11.89
CA PRO A 77 -10.59 8.40 -12.57
C PRO A 77 -9.68 9.10 -11.57
N PHE A 78 -8.37 8.97 -11.78
CA PHE A 78 -7.34 9.69 -11.02
C PHE A 78 -6.16 10.04 -11.92
N ASP A 79 -5.33 10.97 -11.48
CA ASP A 79 -4.12 11.38 -12.19
C ASP A 79 -2.95 10.47 -11.77
N GLU A 80 -2.52 9.59 -12.68
CA GLU A 80 -1.39 8.67 -12.46
C GLU A 80 -0.08 9.40 -12.17
N ALA A 81 0.15 10.55 -12.82
CA ALA A 81 1.34 11.34 -12.58
C ALA A 81 1.36 11.94 -11.17
N GLN A 82 0.20 12.35 -10.68
CA GLN A 82 0.05 12.80 -9.29
C GLN A 82 0.24 11.65 -8.30
N LEU A 83 -0.30 10.46 -8.58
CA LEU A 83 -0.08 9.28 -7.73
C LEU A 83 1.41 8.96 -7.63
N ARG A 84 2.10 8.91 -8.79
CA ARG A 84 3.54 8.69 -8.85
C ARG A 84 4.31 9.72 -8.02
N LEU A 85 3.98 11.00 -8.18
CA LEU A 85 4.63 12.08 -7.43
C LEU A 85 4.39 11.96 -5.92
N LEU A 86 3.18 11.60 -5.50
CA LEU A 86 2.82 11.36 -4.11
C LEU A 86 3.64 10.22 -3.52
N CYS A 87 3.76 9.11 -4.25
CA CYS A 87 4.54 7.95 -3.83
C CYS A 87 6.04 8.25 -3.76
N HIS A 88 6.58 8.99 -4.74
CA HIS A 88 7.99 9.42 -4.70
C HIS A 88 8.28 10.33 -3.51
N LYS A 89 7.41 11.27 -3.20
CA LYS A 89 7.54 12.12 -2.01
C LYS A 89 7.50 11.31 -0.72
N ALA A 90 6.59 10.34 -0.62
CA ALA A 90 6.54 9.45 0.55
C ALA A 90 7.83 8.63 0.69
N ALA A 91 8.34 8.08 -0.41
CA ALA A 91 9.60 7.34 -0.45
C ALA A 91 10.79 8.20 0.01
N GLU A 92 10.87 9.44 -0.44
CA GLU A 92 11.91 10.40 -0.06
C GLU A 92 11.87 10.71 1.45
N VAL A 93 10.70 11.07 1.98
CA VAL A 93 10.52 11.40 3.40
C VAL A 93 10.83 10.21 4.31
N LEU A 94 10.47 9.01 3.87
CA LEU A 94 10.71 7.76 4.62
C LEU A 94 12.12 7.19 4.38
N SER A 95 12.90 7.75 3.45
CA SER A 95 14.20 7.22 3.02
C SER A 95 14.11 5.78 2.51
N ILE A 96 13.02 5.45 1.82
CA ILE A 96 12.77 4.12 1.23
C ILE A 96 13.04 4.22 -0.28
N HIS A 97 14.00 3.44 -0.77
CA HIS A 97 14.41 3.50 -2.17
C HIS A 97 13.65 2.53 -3.10
N ILE A 98 13.27 1.38 -2.58
CA ILE A 98 12.57 0.31 -3.30
C ILE A 98 11.28 0.08 -2.53
N TYR A 99 10.15 0.50 -3.11
CA TYR A 99 8.93 0.63 -2.36
C TYR A 99 7.70 0.06 -3.09
N GLY A 100 6.67 -0.17 -2.32
CA GLY A 100 5.32 -0.43 -2.79
C GLY A 100 4.32 -0.21 -1.68
N GLY A 101 3.06 -0.23 -2.01
CA GLY A 101 2.01 0.01 -1.04
C GLY A 101 0.62 0.04 -1.64
N ASP A 102 -0.29 0.54 -0.84
CA ASP A 102 -1.71 0.60 -1.13
C ASP A 102 -2.20 2.06 -1.05
N CYS A 103 -3.03 2.44 -1.99
CA CYS A 103 -3.66 3.75 -2.08
C CYS A 103 -5.17 3.59 -2.28
N ILE A 104 -5.98 4.39 -1.60
CA ILE A 104 -7.40 4.52 -1.87
C ILE A 104 -7.65 5.75 -2.73
N VAL A 105 -8.38 5.56 -3.83
CA VAL A 105 -8.89 6.63 -4.68
C VAL A 105 -10.37 6.82 -4.35
N SER A 106 -10.71 7.92 -3.69
CA SER A 106 -12.09 8.27 -3.32
C SER A 106 -12.88 8.74 -4.56
N GLU A 107 -14.23 8.77 -4.46
CA GLU A 107 -15.12 9.16 -5.59
C GLU A 107 -14.85 10.56 -6.15
N ASP A 108 -14.28 11.45 -5.35
CA ASP A 108 -13.82 12.79 -5.75
C ASP A 108 -12.42 12.80 -6.41
N GLY A 109 -11.83 11.63 -6.65
CA GLY A 109 -10.49 11.48 -7.22
C GLY A 109 -9.35 11.74 -6.25
N VAL A 110 -9.63 11.98 -4.97
CA VAL A 110 -8.59 12.20 -3.96
C VAL A 110 -7.90 10.88 -3.62
N MET A 111 -6.57 10.91 -3.71
CA MET A 111 -5.70 9.75 -3.46
C MET A 111 -5.12 9.81 -2.05
N ARG A 112 -5.20 8.71 -1.30
CA ARG A 112 -4.65 8.58 0.05
C ARG A 112 -3.85 7.29 0.15
N ILE A 113 -2.54 7.39 0.39
CA ILE A 113 -1.69 6.23 0.69
C ILE A 113 -2.09 5.71 2.07
N ILE A 114 -2.40 4.42 2.16
CA ILE A 114 -2.82 3.74 3.40
C ILE A 114 -1.80 2.72 3.89
N ASP A 115 -0.90 2.29 3.02
CA ASP A 115 0.20 1.39 3.34
C ASP A 115 1.41 1.73 2.49
N PHE A 116 2.62 1.68 3.08
CA PHE A 116 3.87 1.96 2.38
C PHE A 116 4.97 1.06 2.94
N ASN A 117 5.48 0.18 2.09
CA ASN A 117 6.43 -0.86 2.47
C ASN A 117 7.75 -0.69 1.73
N ASP A 118 8.85 -0.97 2.42
CA ASP A 118 10.14 -1.21 1.81
C ASP A 118 10.22 -2.63 1.23
N TRP A 119 10.97 -2.77 0.15
CA TRP A 119 11.24 -4.04 -0.50
C TRP A 119 10.05 -5.01 -0.67
N PRO A 120 8.94 -4.59 -1.32
CA PRO A 120 7.77 -5.43 -1.53
C PRO A 120 8.04 -6.55 -2.53
N SER A 121 7.09 -7.49 -2.62
CA SER A 121 7.14 -8.52 -3.67
C SER A 121 6.72 -7.92 -5.02
N PHE A 122 7.64 -7.67 -5.92
CA PHE A 122 7.40 -7.16 -7.28
C PHE A 122 6.82 -8.21 -8.24
N ALA A 123 6.13 -9.23 -7.75
CA ALA A 123 5.64 -10.34 -8.58
C ALA A 123 4.88 -9.90 -9.86
N PRO A 124 4.01 -8.88 -9.83
CA PRO A 124 3.28 -8.44 -11.02
C PRO A 124 4.13 -7.72 -12.08
N CYS A 125 5.28 -7.15 -11.69
CA CYS A 125 6.10 -6.28 -12.53
C CYS A 125 7.61 -6.57 -12.42
N ARG A 126 7.96 -7.82 -12.10
CA ARG A 126 9.34 -8.23 -11.76
C ARG A 126 10.35 -7.92 -12.85
N GLU A 127 10.00 -8.20 -14.10
CA GLU A 127 10.91 -8.02 -15.24
C GLU A 127 11.26 -6.55 -15.47
N GLU A 128 10.31 -5.65 -15.28
CA GLU A 128 10.53 -4.21 -15.40
C GLU A 128 11.20 -3.63 -14.16
N ALA A 129 10.84 -4.12 -12.98
CA ALA A 129 11.38 -3.64 -11.71
C ALA A 129 12.86 -3.99 -11.54
N ALA A 130 13.27 -5.21 -11.89
CA ALA A 130 14.61 -5.73 -11.59
C ALA A 130 15.76 -4.85 -12.12
N PRO A 131 15.79 -4.37 -13.39
CA PRO A 131 16.85 -3.51 -13.87
C PRO A 131 16.86 -2.13 -13.16
N ASN A 132 15.69 -1.58 -12.81
CA ASN A 132 15.59 -0.31 -12.08
C ASN A 132 16.07 -0.44 -10.64
N ILE A 133 15.76 -1.55 -9.98
CA ILE A 133 16.29 -1.88 -8.64
C ILE A 133 17.80 -1.98 -8.67
N ALA A 134 18.36 -2.75 -9.62
CA ALA A 134 19.79 -2.91 -9.77
C ALA A 134 20.50 -1.57 -10.02
N ARG A 135 19.93 -0.73 -10.89
CA ARG A 135 20.45 0.62 -11.15
C ARG A 135 20.44 1.47 -9.87
N ARG A 136 19.35 1.50 -9.13
CA ARG A 136 19.27 2.31 -7.89
C ARG A 136 20.28 1.85 -6.84
N ILE A 137 20.46 0.55 -6.66
CA ILE A 137 21.47 0.01 -5.75
C ILE A 137 22.87 0.46 -6.18
N TRP A 138 23.17 0.36 -7.48
CA TRP A 138 24.46 0.80 -8.01
C TRP A 138 24.70 2.30 -7.77
N ASP A 139 23.70 3.15 -8.02
CA ASP A 139 23.80 4.58 -7.81
C ASP A 139 24.07 4.92 -6.33
N LEU A 140 23.32 4.27 -5.40
CA LEU A 140 23.55 4.43 -3.96
C LEU A 140 24.95 4.00 -3.52
N MET A 141 25.50 2.92 -4.07
CA MET A 141 26.86 2.50 -3.76
C MET A 141 27.89 3.54 -4.22
N ARG A 142 27.66 4.22 -5.35
CA ARG A 142 28.56 5.25 -5.86
C ARG A 142 28.51 6.57 -5.09
N GLU A 143 27.38 6.89 -4.49
CA GLU A 143 27.20 8.08 -3.65
C GLU A 143 28.01 7.98 -2.32
N HIS A 144 28.45 6.77 -1.95
CA HIS A 144 29.14 6.49 -0.70
C HIS A 144 30.64 6.13 -0.88
N ILE A 145 31.18 6.24 -2.11
CA ILE A 145 32.60 6.08 -2.46
C ILE A 145 33.21 7.44 -2.75
#